data_37f2af48851c204881b59b1de3dbe72c
#
_entry.id   37f2af48851c204881b59b1de3dbe72c
#
_cell.length_a   1.000
_cell.length_b   1.000
_cell.length_c   1.000
_cell.angle_alpha   90.00
_cell.angle_beta   90.00
_cell.angle_gamma   90.00
#
_symmetry.space_group_name_H-M   'P 1'
#
loop_
_entity.id
_entity.type
_entity.pdbx_description
1 polymer ?
#
loop_
_entity_poly.entity_id
_entity_poly.type
_entity_poly.pdbx_seq_one_letter_code
_entity_poly.pdbx_strand_id
1 'polypeptide(L)'
;MTQKILTSAIEEFNSYDYESASLNRICKRGEISKGIIYHYFKDKDDLYLKCVQICFETLIKYYNQENFNCLDLSEAIIGYIQIRARFFEEHTEFRGLFFNALLRTPPHLQNQVNNLKKELDTIKLSFLKNQLSKLTLKDSISLDRAVKFLDIQINAFNEYFRKEAEENKDFYSVIKKHEDMIIEWLNIILYGIVKED
;
A
#
# COMPACT_ATOMS: atom_id res chain seq x y z
N MET A 1 -27.63 3.61 -0.62
CA MET A 1 -27.14 5.00 -0.80
C MET A 1 -25.64 5.12 -0.47
N THR A 2 -25.21 4.68 0.71
CA THR A 2 -23.79 4.73 1.13
C THR A 2 -22.85 4.06 0.10
N GLN A 3 -23.23 2.89 -0.44
CA GLN A 3 -22.41 2.22 -1.46
C GLN A 3 -22.22 3.08 -2.72
N LYS A 4 -23.25 3.79 -3.18
CA LYS A 4 -23.18 4.68 -4.35
C LYS A 4 -22.21 5.85 -4.10
N ILE A 5 -22.23 6.42 -2.88
CA ILE A 5 -21.28 7.47 -2.48
C ILE A 5 -19.85 6.91 -2.50
N LEU A 6 -19.63 5.76 -1.86
CA LEU A 6 -18.29 5.15 -1.74
C LEU A 6 -17.72 4.74 -3.10
N THR A 7 -18.50 4.13 -3.99
CA THR A 7 -18.05 3.80 -5.35
C THR A 7 -17.57 5.05 -6.09
N SER A 8 -18.38 6.13 -6.11
CA SER A 8 -18.01 7.37 -6.79
C SER A 8 -16.82 8.08 -6.13
N ALA A 9 -16.68 7.97 -4.80
CA ALA A 9 -15.56 8.56 -4.07
C ALA A 9 -14.26 7.78 -4.29
N ILE A 10 -14.30 6.44 -4.30
CA ILE A 10 -13.14 5.58 -4.61
C ILE A 10 -12.61 5.92 -6.00
N GLU A 11 -13.46 6.01 -7.03
CA GLU A 11 -13.03 6.38 -8.38
C GLU A 11 -12.43 7.80 -8.44
N GLU A 12 -12.96 8.74 -7.66
CA GLU A 12 -12.42 10.09 -7.58
C GLU A 12 -11.04 10.10 -6.92
N PHE A 13 -10.88 9.46 -5.75
CA PHE A 13 -9.60 9.38 -5.03
C PHE A 13 -8.59 8.43 -5.70
N ASN A 14 -9.04 7.54 -6.57
CA ASN A 14 -8.16 6.77 -7.46
C ASN A 14 -7.54 7.65 -8.55
N SER A 15 -8.34 8.57 -9.12
CA SER A 15 -7.94 9.42 -10.24
C SER A 15 -7.18 10.68 -9.81
N TYR A 16 -7.40 11.14 -8.57
CA TYR A 16 -6.84 12.38 -8.03
C TYR A 16 -6.32 12.16 -6.62
N ASP A 17 -5.25 12.86 -6.26
CA ASP A 17 -4.82 12.94 -4.87
C ASP A 17 -5.88 13.60 -3.98
N TYR A 18 -5.68 13.51 -2.66
CA TYR A 18 -6.64 14.08 -1.70
C TYR A 18 -6.93 15.56 -1.97
N GLU A 19 -5.89 16.39 -2.18
CA GLU A 19 -6.05 17.84 -2.35
C GLU A 19 -6.86 18.18 -3.61
N SER A 20 -6.54 17.52 -4.72
CA SER A 20 -7.17 17.71 -6.04
C SER A 20 -8.56 17.07 -6.17
N ALA A 21 -8.90 16.09 -5.30
CA ALA A 21 -10.20 15.42 -5.32
C ALA A 21 -11.35 16.35 -4.92
N SER A 22 -12.49 16.21 -5.63
CA SER A 22 -13.64 17.13 -5.53
C SER A 22 -14.95 16.44 -5.16
N LEU A 23 -15.58 16.89 -4.04
CA LEU A 23 -16.93 16.45 -3.68
C LEU A 23 -17.97 16.77 -4.77
N ASN A 24 -17.76 17.83 -5.56
CA ASN A 24 -18.66 18.15 -6.69
C ASN A 24 -18.57 17.08 -7.79
N ARG A 25 -17.36 16.60 -8.11
CA ARG A 25 -17.18 15.51 -9.09
C ARG A 25 -17.75 14.19 -8.57
N ILE A 26 -17.57 13.88 -7.28
CA ILE A 26 -18.19 12.71 -6.63
C ILE A 26 -19.71 12.79 -6.75
N CYS A 27 -20.31 13.96 -6.42
CA CYS A 27 -21.75 14.17 -6.54
C CYS A 27 -22.25 13.97 -7.99
N LYS A 28 -21.53 14.54 -8.97
CA LYS A 28 -21.90 14.43 -10.39
C LYS A 28 -21.83 12.97 -10.87
N ARG A 29 -20.75 12.27 -10.55
CA ARG A 29 -20.55 10.86 -10.93
C ARG A 29 -21.57 9.93 -10.29
N GLY A 30 -21.85 10.15 -9.01
CA GLY A 30 -22.82 9.37 -8.24
C GLY A 30 -24.27 9.83 -8.45
N GLU A 31 -24.56 10.88 -9.23
CA GLU A 31 -25.90 11.48 -9.34
C GLU A 31 -26.55 11.69 -7.97
N ILE A 32 -25.78 12.24 -7.03
CA ILE A 32 -26.18 12.50 -5.64
C ILE A 32 -25.93 13.96 -5.26
N SER A 33 -26.66 14.47 -4.27
CA SER A 33 -26.43 15.81 -3.77
C SER A 33 -25.35 15.85 -2.68
N LYS A 34 -24.70 17.00 -2.49
CA LYS A 34 -23.76 17.18 -1.36
C LYS A 34 -24.41 16.94 -0.01
N GLY A 35 -25.69 17.33 0.16
CA GLY A 35 -26.44 17.09 1.39
C GLY A 35 -26.54 15.60 1.74
N ILE A 36 -26.64 14.72 0.72
CA ILE A 36 -26.60 13.27 0.93
C ILE A 36 -25.22 12.81 1.39
N ILE A 37 -24.13 13.33 0.82
CA ILE A 37 -22.78 12.99 1.30
C ILE A 37 -22.62 13.38 2.77
N TYR A 38 -22.96 14.62 3.14
CA TYR A 38 -22.83 15.12 4.52
C TYR A 38 -23.81 14.49 5.52
N HIS A 39 -24.83 13.79 5.04
CA HIS A 39 -25.69 12.97 5.89
C HIS A 39 -24.98 11.68 6.37
N TYR A 40 -24.07 11.11 5.55
CA TYR A 40 -23.36 9.87 5.85
C TYR A 40 -21.91 10.06 6.32
N PHE A 41 -21.27 11.15 5.91
CA PHE A 41 -19.86 11.46 6.17
C PHE A 41 -19.75 12.90 6.66
N LYS A 42 -19.03 13.07 7.75
CA LYS A 42 -18.84 14.35 8.41
C LYS A 42 -18.25 15.41 7.48
N ASP A 43 -17.21 15.02 6.75
CA ASP A 43 -16.43 15.88 5.85
C ASP A 43 -15.72 15.04 4.77
N LYS A 44 -14.83 15.68 3.99
CA LYS A 44 -14.03 15.02 2.97
C LYS A 44 -13.01 14.06 3.58
N ASP A 45 -12.50 14.36 4.78
CA ASP A 45 -11.55 13.54 5.49
C ASP A 45 -12.16 12.19 5.86
N ASP A 46 -13.35 12.21 6.46
CA ASP A 46 -14.09 11.02 6.87
C ASP A 46 -14.42 10.13 5.67
N LEU A 47 -14.87 10.74 4.56
CA LEU A 47 -15.12 10.02 3.30
C LEU A 47 -13.84 9.40 2.73
N TYR A 48 -12.73 10.14 2.71
CA TYR A 48 -11.43 9.66 2.22
C TYR A 48 -10.91 8.50 3.06
N LEU A 49 -10.89 8.66 4.38
CA LEU A 49 -10.43 7.61 5.30
C LEU A 49 -11.26 6.34 5.17
N LYS A 50 -12.57 6.47 4.94
CA LYS A 50 -13.44 5.31 4.70
C LYS A 50 -13.10 4.61 3.38
N CYS A 51 -12.78 5.35 2.32
CA CYS A 51 -12.32 4.78 1.04
C CYS A 51 -10.98 4.05 1.20
N VAL A 52 -10.02 4.66 1.91
CA VAL A 52 -8.71 4.04 2.22
C VAL A 52 -8.89 2.77 3.05
N GLN A 53 -9.76 2.80 4.06
CA GLN A 53 -10.09 1.64 4.88
C GLN A 53 -10.59 0.47 4.01
N ILE A 54 -11.56 0.72 3.14
CA ILE A 54 -12.11 -0.32 2.24
C ILE A 54 -11.03 -0.90 1.32
N CYS A 55 -10.16 -0.05 0.76
CA CYS A 55 -9.05 -0.47 -0.06
C CYS A 55 -8.11 -1.42 0.72
N PHE A 56 -7.69 -1.04 1.91
CA PHE A 56 -6.78 -1.85 2.74
C PHE A 56 -7.45 -3.14 3.22
N GLU A 57 -8.69 -3.10 3.71
CA GLU A 57 -9.44 -4.30 4.12
C GLU A 57 -9.64 -5.28 2.96
N THR A 58 -9.83 -4.78 1.73
CA THR A 58 -9.96 -5.64 0.56
C THR A 58 -8.63 -6.28 0.21
N LEU A 59 -7.52 -5.55 0.21
CA LEU A 59 -6.18 -6.09 -0.02
C LEU A 59 -5.77 -7.10 1.06
N ILE A 60 -6.12 -6.86 2.33
CA ILE A 60 -5.87 -7.80 3.44
C ILE A 60 -6.50 -9.17 3.16
N LYS A 61 -7.70 -9.22 2.57
CA LYS A 61 -8.34 -10.50 2.22
C LYS A 61 -7.53 -11.29 1.21
N TYR A 62 -6.86 -10.63 0.25
CA TYR A 62 -5.97 -11.29 -0.70
C TYR A 62 -4.76 -11.89 0.00
N TYR A 63 -4.10 -11.15 0.88
CA TYR A 63 -2.97 -11.68 1.66
C TYR A 63 -3.36 -12.86 2.55
N ASN A 64 -4.54 -12.84 3.16
CA ASN A 64 -5.00 -13.90 4.06
C ASN A 64 -5.40 -15.21 3.35
N GLN A 65 -5.57 -15.19 2.02
CA GLN A 65 -5.88 -16.39 1.23
C GLN A 65 -4.64 -17.17 0.81
N GLU A 66 -3.45 -16.59 0.94
CA GLU A 66 -2.21 -17.18 0.43
C GLU A 66 -1.40 -17.87 1.52
N ASN A 67 -0.69 -18.93 1.12
CA ASN A 67 0.19 -19.70 1.99
C ASN A 67 1.59 -19.81 1.38
N PHE A 68 2.57 -19.19 2.03
CA PHE A 68 3.98 -19.16 1.60
C PHE A 68 4.86 -20.21 2.29
N ASN A 69 4.30 -21.17 3.02
CA ASN A 69 5.07 -22.07 3.90
C ASN A 69 5.96 -23.05 3.13
N CYS A 70 5.64 -23.40 1.88
CA CYS A 70 6.36 -24.38 1.07
C CYS A 70 7.32 -23.75 0.06
N LEU A 71 7.40 -22.41 -0.01
CA LEU A 71 8.22 -21.69 -0.97
C LEU A 71 9.61 -21.36 -0.38
N ASP A 72 10.63 -21.30 -1.23
CA ASP A 72 11.89 -20.68 -0.85
C ASP A 72 11.72 -19.16 -0.65
N LEU A 73 12.75 -18.50 -0.10
CA LEU A 73 12.65 -17.07 0.23
C LEU A 73 12.37 -16.21 -1.01
N SER A 74 13.01 -16.46 -2.14
CA SER A 74 12.86 -15.68 -3.36
C SER A 74 11.45 -15.83 -3.94
N GLU A 75 10.99 -17.09 -4.07
CA GLU A 75 9.63 -17.39 -4.51
C GLU A 75 8.57 -16.79 -3.59
N ALA A 76 8.77 -16.87 -2.27
CA ALA A 76 7.85 -16.31 -1.29
C ALA A 76 7.77 -14.78 -1.39
N ILE A 77 8.89 -14.08 -1.57
CA ILE A 77 8.92 -12.62 -1.75
C ILE A 77 8.23 -12.22 -3.04
N ILE A 78 8.55 -12.88 -4.16
CA ILE A 78 7.90 -12.62 -5.45
C ILE A 78 6.39 -12.85 -5.32
N GLY A 79 5.96 -13.97 -4.74
CA GLY A 79 4.55 -14.27 -4.51
C GLY A 79 3.85 -13.22 -3.65
N TYR A 80 4.49 -12.76 -2.55
CA TYR A 80 3.95 -11.70 -1.70
C TYR A 80 3.73 -10.38 -2.46
N ILE A 81 4.67 -10.01 -3.34
CA ILE A 81 4.55 -8.80 -4.17
C ILE A 81 3.46 -8.99 -5.24
N GLN A 82 3.38 -10.17 -5.86
CA GLN A 82 2.39 -10.50 -6.89
C GLN A 82 0.94 -10.47 -6.38
N ILE A 83 0.69 -10.72 -5.07
CA ILE A 83 -0.65 -10.55 -4.49
C ILE A 83 -1.15 -9.13 -4.73
N ARG A 84 -0.32 -8.12 -4.47
CA ARG A 84 -0.69 -6.72 -4.67
C ARG A 84 -0.88 -6.39 -6.16
N ALA A 85 -0.05 -6.94 -7.04
CA ALA A 85 -0.21 -6.77 -8.48
C ALA A 85 -1.56 -7.36 -8.95
N ARG A 86 -1.87 -8.61 -8.59
CA ARG A 86 -3.14 -9.26 -8.88
C ARG A 86 -4.33 -8.48 -8.32
N PHE A 87 -4.24 -8.01 -7.08
CA PHE A 87 -5.28 -7.17 -6.48
C PHE A 87 -5.58 -5.92 -7.33
N PHE A 88 -4.56 -5.22 -7.86
CA PHE A 88 -4.77 -4.05 -8.69
C PHE A 88 -5.17 -4.37 -10.14
N GLU A 89 -4.93 -5.57 -10.62
CA GLU A 89 -5.48 -6.05 -11.89
C GLU A 89 -6.99 -6.31 -11.78
N GLU A 90 -7.43 -6.90 -10.67
CA GLU A 90 -8.84 -7.21 -10.40
C GLU A 90 -9.63 -6.00 -9.87
N HIS A 91 -8.96 -5.03 -9.24
CA HIS A 91 -9.50 -3.85 -8.59
C HIS A 91 -8.76 -2.57 -9.02
N THR A 92 -8.88 -2.23 -10.30
CA THR A 92 -8.19 -1.07 -10.89
C THR A 92 -8.57 0.25 -10.21
N GLU A 93 -9.76 0.33 -9.63
CA GLU A 93 -10.28 1.48 -8.89
C GLU A 93 -9.53 1.78 -7.59
N PHE A 94 -8.75 0.84 -7.07
CA PHE A 94 -7.99 1.04 -5.84
C PHE A 94 -6.53 1.42 -6.04
N ARG A 95 -5.95 1.22 -7.22
CA ARG A 95 -4.51 1.40 -7.42
C ARG A 95 -4.02 2.80 -7.08
N GLY A 96 -4.62 3.83 -7.69
CA GLY A 96 -4.25 5.22 -7.41
C GLY A 96 -4.56 5.63 -5.97
N LEU A 97 -5.72 5.21 -5.43
CA LEU A 97 -6.08 5.47 -4.04
C LEU A 97 -5.06 4.86 -3.06
N PHE A 98 -4.64 3.61 -3.27
CA PHE A 98 -3.64 2.94 -2.45
C PHE A 98 -2.31 3.71 -2.43
N PHE A 99 -1.78 4.03 -3.62
CA PHE A 99 -0.51 4.73 -3.73
C PHE A 99 -0.59 6.19 -3.25
N ASN A 100 -1.70 6.88 -3.44
CA ASN A 100 -1.93 8.18 -2.82
C ASN A 100 -1.94 8.08 -1.28
N ALA A 101 -2.58 7.07 -0.71
CA ALA A 101 -2.55 6.81 0.72
C ALA A 101 -1.16 6.37 1.24
N LEU A 102 -0.32 5.74 0.42
CA LEU A 102 1.04 5.34 0.79
C LEU A 102 2.04 6.48 0.66
N LEU A 103 1.98 7.26 -0.43
CA LEU A 103 3.04 8.17 -0.85
C LEU A 103 2.65 9.67 -0.75
N ARG A 104 1.35 10.01 -0.75
CA ARG A 104 0.83 11.39 -0.79
C ARG A 104 -0.23 11.67 0.26
N THR A 105 -0.19 10.96 1.39
CA THR A 105 -1.14 11.24 2.49
C THR A 105 -0.98 12.66 3.00
N PRO A 106 -2.06 13.46 3.09
CA PRO A 106 -2.02 14.78 3.69
C PRO A 106 -1.48 14.73 5.13
N PRO A 107 -0.64 15.70 5.57
CA PRO A 107 -0.03 15.67 6.90
C PRO A 107 -1.05 15.52 8.04
N HIS A 108 -2.22 16.17 7.94
CA HIS A 108 -3.27 16.11 8.97
C HIS A 108 -3.98 14.75 9.05
N LEU A 109 -3.90 13.91 8.01
CA LEU A 109 -4.48 12.55 7.96
C LEU A 109 -3.45 11.44 8.20
N GLN A 110 -2.15 11.77 8.31
CA GLN A 110 -1.07 10.79 8.37
C GLN A 110 -1.26 9.77 9.51
N ASN A 111 -1.67 10.24 10.70
CA ASN A 111 -1.88 9.37 11.85
C ASN A 111 -3.06 8.41 11.64
N GLN A 112 -4.15 8.90 11.03
CA GLN A 112 -5.34 8.10 10.76
C GLN A 112 -5.04 7.03 9.68
N VAL A 113 -4.37 7.41 8.59
CA VAL A 113 -3.97 6.47 7.53
C VAL A 113 -2.97 5.43 8.07
N ASN A 114 -1.99 5.84 8.91
CA ASN A 114 -1.07 4.91 9.55
C ASN A 114 -1.81 3.92 10.48
N ASN A 115 -2.87 4.36 11.17
CA ASN A 115 -3.69 3.45 11.98
C ASN A 115 -4.45 2.43 11.11
N LEU A 116 -5.02 2.85 9.98
CA LEU A 116 -5.67 1.94 9.02
C LEU A 116 -4.69 0.93 8.42
N LYS A 117 -3.43 1.32 8.24
CA LYS A 117 -2.38 0.47 7.65
C LYS A 117 -1.81 -0.57 8.62
N LYS A 118 -2.06 -0.48 9.93
CA LYS A 118 -1.45 -1.36 10.96
C LYS A 118 -1.60 -2.85 10.68
N GLU A 119 -2.75 -3.28 10.19
CA GLU A 119 -2.99 -4.69 9.89
C GLU A 119 -2.13 -5.16 8.70
N LEU A 120 -2.02 -4.34 7.63
CA LEU A 120 -1.11 -4.62 6.51
C LEU A 120 0.36 -4.69 6.98
N ASP A 121 0.78 -3.80 7.89
CA ASP A 121 2.13 -3.84 8.46
C ASP A 121 2.34 -5.09 9.32
N THR A 122 1.32 -5.54 10.05
CA THR A 122 1.38 -6.78 10.84
C THR A 122 1.50 -8.01 9.93
N ILE A 123 0.74 -8.08 8.83
CA ILE A 123 0.84 -9.15 7.84
C ILE A 123 2.25 -9.18 7.22
N LYS A 124 2.78 -8.03 6.81
CA LYS A 124 4.14 -7.90 6.28
C LYS A 124 5.18 -8.41 7.27
N LEU A 125 5.14 -7.97 8.52
CA LEU A 125 6.10 -8.38 9.56
C LEU A 125 6.00 -9.88 9.87
N SER A 126 4.78 -10.42 9.93
CA SER A 126 4.54 -11.85 10.13
C SER A 126 5.08 -12.68 8.97
N PHE A 127 4.87 -12.23 7.74
CA PHE A 127 5.45 -12.84 6.53
C PHE A 127 6.98 -12.85 6.60
N LEU A 128 7.62 -11.70 6.84
CA LEU A 128 9.07 -11.59 6.95
C LEU A 128 9.62 -12.51 8.05
N LYS A 129 9.00 -12.51 9.23
CA LYS A 129 9.42 -13.37 10.36
C LYS A 129 9.31 -14.84 10.01
N ASN A 130 8.22 -15.26 9.38
CA ASN A 130 8.03 -16.65 8.94
C ASN A 130 9.09 -17.06 7.91
N GLN A 131 9.35 -16.27 6.88
CA GLN A 131 10.32 -16.63 5.85
C GLN A 131 11.75 -16.66 6.41
N LEU A 132 12.17 -15.65 7.17
CA LEU A 132 13.50 -15.58 7.77
C LEU A 132 13.75 -16.68 8.81
N SER A 133 12.72 -17.16 9.51
CA SER A 133 12.86 -18.25 10.49
C SER A 133 13.23 -19.59 9.87
N LYS A 134 13.05 -19.76 8.57
CA LYS A 134 13.42 -20.97 7.83
C LYS A 134 14.89 -20.96 7.37
N LEU A 135 15.58 -19.83 7.52
CA LEU A 135 16.96 -19.64 7.06
C LEU A 135 17.96 -19.80 8.20
N THR A 136 19.16 -20.23 7.85
CA THR A 136 20.31 -20.16 8.76
C THR A 136 20.89 -18.74 8.68
N LEU A 137 20.59 -17.94 9.68
CA LEU A 137 21.14 -16.58 9.80
C LEU A 137 22.60 -16.66 10.31
N LYS A 138 23.41 -15.62 10.03
CA LYS A 138 24.76 -15.48 10.61
C LYS A 138 24.63 -15.41 12.15
N ASP A 139 25.56 -16.03 12.88
CA ASP A 139 25.54 -16.15 14.36
C ASP A 139 25.38 -14.81 15.09
N SER A 140 25.85 -13.71 14.49
CA SER A 140 25.74 -12.36 15.05
C SER A 140 24.36 -11.69 14.84
N ILE A 141 23.43 -12.33 14.11
CA ILE A 141 22.16 -11.75 13.69
C ILE A 141 20.99 -12.57 14.25
N SER A 142 20.27 -12.02 15.21
CA SER A 142 19.01 -12.62 15.67
C SER A 142 17.88 -12.41 14.64
N LEU A 143 16.89 -13.32 14.65
CA LEU A 143 15.70 -13.24 13.79
C LEU A 143 14.99 -11.87 13.92
N ASP A 144 14.77 -11.40 15.14
CA ASP A 144 14.08 -10.12 15.37
C ASP A 144 14.90 -8.93 14.83
N ARG A 145 16.23 -8.98 14.87
CA ARG A 145 17.10 -7.97 14.23
C ARG A 145 17.01 -8.01 12.70
N ALA A 146 16.99 -9.19 12.11
CA ALA A 146 16.84 -9.35 10.66
C ALA A 146 15.48 -8.82 10.18
N VAL A 147 14.38 -9.18 10.86
CA VAL A 147 13.03 -8.67 10.57
C VAL A 147 12.99 -7.14 10.69
N LYS A 148 13.54 -6.59 11.78
CA LYS A 148 13.57 -5.15 11.99
C LYS A 148 14.39 -4.41 10.94
N PHE A 149 15.52 -4.99 10.52
CA PHE A 149 16.35 -4.43 9.46
C PHE A 149 15.59 -4.36 8.14
N LEU A 150 14.94 -5.46 7.71
CA LEU A 150 14.13 -5.49 6.48
C LEU A 150 12.95 -4.50 6.55
N ASP A 151 12.27 -4.40 7.69
CA ASP A 151 11.19 -3.43 7.88
C ASP A 151 11.67 -1.99 7.70
N ILE A 152 12.82 -1.65 8.27
CA ILE A 152 13.46 -0.32 8.10
C ILE A 152 13.77 -0.08 6.62
N GLN A 153 14.34 -1.07 5.92
CA GLN A 153 14.69 -0.92 4.50
C GLN A 153 13.45 -0.72 3.62
N ILE A 154 12.38 -1.48 3.84
CA ILE A 154 11.12 -1.32 3.10
C ILE A 154 10.51 0.07 3.37
N ASN A 155 10.56 0.55 4.61
CA ASN A 155 10.06 1.88 4.96
C ASN A 155 10.93 2.99 4.34
N ALA A 156 12.25 2.83 4.29
CA ALA A 156 13.16 3.75 3.60
C ALA A 156 12.92 3.80 2.10
N PHE A 157 12.64 2.64 1.47
CA PHE A 157 12.24 2.55 0.06
C PHE A 157 10.93 3.32 -0.21
N ASN A 158 9.92 3.14 0.62
CA ASN A 158 8.66 3.89 0.49
C ASN A 158 8.85 5.39 0.71
N GLU A 159 9.75 5.81 1.62
CA GLU A 159 10.06 7.22 1.89
C GLU A 159 10.80 7.87 0.71
N TYR A 160 11.71 7.12 0.05
CA TYR A 160 12.33 7.59 -1.20
C TYR A 160 11.27 7.91 -2.26
N PHE A 161 10.31 7.00 -2.47
CA PHE A 161 9.24 7.21 -3.45
C PHE A 161 8.21 8.25 -3.03
N ARG A 162 8.04 8.51 -1.73
CA ARG A 162 7.23 9.62 -1.23
C ARG A 162 7.79 10.95 -1.71
N LYS A 163 9.10 11.18 -1.53
CA LYS A 163 9.77 12.39 -2.00
C LYS A 163 9.70 12.53 -3.53
N GLU A 164 9.95 11.45 -4.26
CA GLU A 164 9.83 11.45 -5.71
C GLU A 164 8.39 11.78 -6.17
N ALA A 165 7.37 11.30 -5.44
CA ALA A 165 5.97 11.59 -5.73
C ALA A 165 5.56 13.05 -5.45
N GLU A 166 6.23 13.74 -4.50
CA GLU A 166 6.01 15.16 -4.23
C GLU A 166 6.58 16.04 -5.34
N GLU A 167 7.71 15.64 -5.92
CA GLU A 167 8.44 16.42 -6.94
C GLU A 167 7.95 16.13 -8.38
N ASN A 168 7.44 14.93 -8.65
CA ASN A 168 7.06 14.49 -9.98
C ASN A 168 5.56 14.69 -10.24
N LYS A 169 5.25 15.39 -11.35
CA LYS A 169 3.86 15.61 -11.80
C LYS A 169 3.23 14.34 -12.37
N ASP A 170 4.02 13.43 -12.94
CA ASP A 170 3.54 12.15 -13.46
C ASP A 170 3.57 11.07 -12.38
N PHE A 171 2.52 11.06 -11.57
CA PHE A 171 2.37 10.11 -10.46
C PHE A 171 2.28 8.64 -10.92
N TYR A 172 1.72 8.37 -12.11
CA TYR A 172 1.68 7.01 -12.66
C TYR A 172 3.07 6.45 -12.97
N SER A 173 3.98 7.29 -13.47
CA SER A 173 5.38 6.91 -13.67
C SER A 173 6.06 6.56 -12.34
N VAL A 174 5.79 7.32 -11.27
CA VAL A 174 6.32 7.03 -9.93
C VAL A 174 5.81 5.70 -9.39
N ILE A 175 4.51 5.42 -9.53
CA ILE A 175 3.91 4.13 -9.13
C ILE A 175 4.57 2.97 -9.88
N LYS A 176 4.68 3.07 -11.21
CA LYS A 176 5.31 2.03 -12.03
C LYS A 176 6.75 1.78 -11.61
N LYS A 177 7.53 2.82 -11.44
CA LYS A 177 8.92 2.72 -10.98
C LYS A 177 9.03 2.07 -9.59
N HIS A 178 8.13 2.42 -8.66
CA HIS A 178 8.05 1.78 -7.34
C HIS A 178 7.79 0.27 -7.46
N GLU A 179 6.85 -0.14 -8.30
CA GLU A 179 6.50 -1.54 -8.50
C GLU A 179 7.63 -2.32 -9.18
N ASP A 180 8.29 -1.75 -10.17
CA ASP A 180 9.39 -2.38 -10.90
C ASP A 180 10.64 -2.54 -10.02
N MET A 181 10.95 -1.56 -9.18
CA MET A 181 12.18 -1.54 -8.37
C MET A 181 12.12 -2.33 -7.07
N ILE A 182 10.93 -2.63 -6.54
CA ILE A 182 10.83 -3.25 -5.20
C ILE A 182 11.48 -4.63 -5.14
N ILE A 183 11.38 -5.43 -6.20
CA ILE A 183 11.97 -6.77 -6.28
C ILE A 183 13.49 -6.68 -6.34
N GLU A 184 14.01 -5.80 -7.19
CA GLU A 184 15.46 -5.57 -7.32
C GLU A 184 16.06 -5.06 -6.01
N TRP A 185 15.40 -4.10 -5.37
CA TRP A 185 15.79 -3.56 -4.07
C TRP A 185 15.88 -4.66 -2.99
N LEU A 186 14.86 -5.50 -2.88
CA LEU A 186 14.86 -6.59 -1.91
C LEU A 186 15.95 -7.63 -2.21
N ASN A 187 16.21 -7.95 -3.47
CA ASN A 187 17.30 -8.85 -3.85
C ASN A 187 18.67 -8.29 -3.46
N ILE A 188 18.92 -7.00 -3.68
CA ILE A 188 20.16 -6.33 -3.24
C ILE A 188 20.31 -6.41 -1.71
N ILE A 189 19.26 -6.22 -0.96
CA ILE A 189 19.29 -6.25 0.52
C ILE A 189 19.58 -7.67 1.03
N LEU A 190 18.97 -8.68 0.42
CA LEU A 190 19.05 -10.07 0.88
C LEU A 190 20.35 -10.77 0.46
N TYR A 191 20.82 -10.49 -0.75
CA TYR A 191 21.95 -11.21 -1.37
C TYR A 191 23.18 -10.33 -1.58
N GLY A 192 23.07 -9.01 -1.32
CA GLY A 192 24.19 -8.08 -1.47
C GLY A 192 24.39 -7.56 -2.89
N ILE A 193 25.39 -6.69 -3.06
CA ILE A 193 25.76 -6.07 -4.34
C ILE A 193 27.10 -6.57 -4.88
N VAL A 194 27.81 -7.36 -4.10
CA VAL A 194 29.12 -7.93 -4.49
C VAL A 194 28.96 -9.41 -4.73
N LYS A 195 29.46 -9.88 -5.86
CA LYS A 195 29.50 -11.32 -6.18
C LYS A 195 30.43 -12.03 -5.18
N GLU A 196 29.93 -13.09 -4.56
CA GLU A 196 30.79 -13.99 -3.79
C GLU A 196 31.71 -14.75 -4.78
N ASP A 197 33.03 -14.77 -4.51
CA ASP A 197 34.03 -15.47 -5.29
C ASP A 197 33.93 -17.00 -5.16
#